data_c5c74edadf7c39b4b7daec2cc98fa6a5
#
_entry.id   c5c74edadf7c39b4b7daec2cc98fa6a5
#
_cell.length_a   1.000
_cell.length_b   1.000
_cell.length_c   1.000
_cell.angle_alpha   90.00
_cell.angle_beta   90.00
_cell.angle_gamma   90.00
#
_symmetry.space_group_name_H-M   'P 1'
#
loop_
_entity.id
_entity.type
_entity.pdbx_description
1 polymer ?
#
loop_
_entity_poly.entity_id
_entity_poly.type
_entity_poly.pdbx_seq_one_letter_code
_entity_poly.pdbx_strand_id
1 'polypeptide(L)'
;MYFEIDTTGGPNASEITGVVDPFIFGGLDERQRISKITVRPTYSFQEANTVNDSTRTVHGIDVLQNDRLFRPGFLDEQIYLERGAFYDQNLLRTTYKNLSSLGVFQTVEVNVQPKDNALHATLNLVPLPKRSVSANLEGLGNSGSLGVGGSFNWDNRNLFKGGETLRLSLGGALTEQRNSSSTSWLIDARELNAGVSLQLPKLLLPKTLTPPQAKFWRPKTKLGSQVAYQYRAQEFNRFNFSTNLEYSWTRQGAKHVFNPAQLSFVSINFANDTALAPFLFVGFQNIIFATTAYQYTKSWSNDKTRYFLNASAKSGGHLARLSGLNEWNGNPVAQFAKTGLDFRVYRSLVRKRQLASRTFLGVTQSWNSPTGFVPFEQSFFMGGANDLRGWTAYHFGPGATSEDLLQSSGFFSAAPIKLVQSFEYRFTIQRAIKGAVFLDAGNMWLFNKTYTGTFTSAQEAAIEAGTFGWDSFYKQLGINTGYGLRYDLEFFIIRADLGLKIHHPGAVDRSNWVITAPQLRDFNLALGIGYPF
;
A
#
# COMPACT_ATOMS: atom_id res chain seq x y z
N MET A 1 -6.64 -31.85 -26.03
CA MET A 1 -6.72 -30.72 -25.09
C MET A 1 -7.32 -29.56 -25.87
N TYR A 2 -8.58 -29.24 -25.63
CA TYR A 2 -9.25 -28.08 -26.25
C TYR A 2 -9.24 -26.96 -25.23
N PHE A 3 -8.82 -25.79 -25.63
CA PHE A 3 -8.93 -24.58 -24.82
C PHE A 3 -10.28 -23.94 -25.17
N GLU A 4 -11.20 -23.91 -24.27
CA GLU A 4 -12.39 -23.09 -24.38
C GLU A 4 -12.07 -21.75 -23.69
N ILE A 5 -11.98 -20.71 -24.48
CA ILE A 5 -11.83 -19.36 -23.96
C ILE A 5 -13.23 -18.90 -23.59
N ASP A 6 -13.54 -18.84 -22.30
CA ASP A 6 -14.77 -18.22 -21.84
C ASP A 6 -14.72 -16.71 -22.09
N THR A 7 -15.38 -16.27 -23.17
CA THR A 7 -15.49 -14.87 -23.56
C THR A 7 -16.70 -14.17 -22.92
N THR A 8 -17.41 -14.82 -21.98
CA THR A 8 -18.55 -14.22 -21.28
C THR A 8 -18.15 -13.25 -20.16
N GLY A 9 -16.86 -13.18 -19.80
CA GLY A 9 -16.28 -12.13 -18.95
C GLY A 9 -16.21 -10.82 -19.74
N GLY A 10 -16.94 -9.80 -19.28
CA GLY A 10 -16.88 -8.47 -19.91
C GLY A 10 -15.46 -7.89 -20.00
N PRO A 11 -15.25 -6.78 -20.72
CA PRO A 11 -13.94 -6.27 -21.17
C PRO A 11 -12.96 -5.83 -20.06
N ASN A 12 -13.21 -6.15 -18.81
CA ASN A 12 -12.34 -5.88 -17.65
C ASN A 12 -11.81 -7.16 -16.97
N ALA A 13 -11.91 -8.31 -17.60
CA ALA A 13 -11.30 -9.53 -17.10
C ALA A 13 -9.82 -9.55 -17.48
N SER A 14 -8.97 -8.97 -16.66
CA SER A 14 -7.51 -9.11 -16.71
C SER A 14 -7.01 -10.46 -16.16
N GLU A 15 -7.87 -11.40 -15.91
CA GLU A 15 -7.58 -12.79 -15.59
C GLU A 15 -8.09 -13.69 -16.71
N ILE A 16 -7.21 -14.15 -17.56
CA ILE A 16 -7.43 -15.33 -18.39
C ILE A 16 -7.39 -16.51 -17.42
N THR A 17 -8.54 -16.87 -16.88
CA THR A 17 -8.69 -18.12 -16.13
C THR A 17 -8.81 -19.24 -17.17
N GLY A 18 -7.68 -19.77 -17.59
CA GLY A 18 -7.68 -21.03 -18.31
C GLY A 18 -8.21 -22.12 -17.37
N VAL A 19 -9.49 -22.43 -17.44
CA VAL A 19 -10.03 -23.63 -16.80
C VAL A 19 -9.50 -24.80 -17.61
N VAL A 20 -8.45 -25.44 -17.12
CA VAL A 20 -8.06 -26.77 -17.60
C VAL A 20 -9.06 -27.74 -16.98
N ASP A 21 -10.16 -27.99 -17.69
CA ASP A 21 -11.00 -29.12 -17.36
C ASP A 21 -10.19 -30.39 -17.65
N PRO A 22 -9.86 -31.22 -16.66
CA PRO A 22 -9.26 -32.50 -16.95
C PRO A 22 -10.33 -33.30 -17.65
N PHE A 23 -10.15 -33.54 -18.97
CA PHE A 23 -10.98 -34.53 -19.68
C PHE A 23 -10.86 -35.83 -18.91
N ILE A 24 -11.96 -36.26 -18.33
CA ILE A 24 -12.11 -37.57 -17.76
C ILE A 24 -12.15 -38.53 -18.96
N PHE A 25 -11.00 -39.11 -19.30
CA PHE A 25 -10.97 -40.25 -20.20
C PHE A 25 -11.77 -41.33 -19.53
N GLY A 26 -12.84 -41.77 -20.19
CA GLY A 26 -13.78 -42.71 -19.66
C GLY A 26 -13.12 -43.94 -19.02
N GLY A 27 -13.51 -44.25 -17.79
CA GLY A 27 -13.18 -45.50 -17.12
C GLY A 27 -12.24 -45.37 -15.89
N LEU A 28 -11.86 -44.19 -15.43
CA LEU A 28 -10.98 -44.05 -14.27
C LEU A 28 -11.73 -43.45 -13.08
N ASP A 29 -12.46 -44.29 -12.39
CA ASP A 29 -13.05 -43.99 -11.06
C ASP A 29 -11.98 -44.02 -9.94
N GLU A 30 -10.70 -44.23 -10.30
CA GLU A 30 -9.57 -44.29 -9.37
C GLU A 30 -8.76 -43.00 -9.36
N ARG A 31 -8.51 -42.50 -8.16
CA ARG A 31 -7.61 -41.37 -7.94
C ARG A 31 -6.21 -41.68 -8.45
N GLN A 32 -5.76 -40.98 -9.47
CA GLN A 32 -4.43 -41.18 -10.05
C GLN A 32 -3.30 -40.57 -9.21
N ARG A 33 -2.16 -41.26 -9.18
CA ARG A 33 -0.93 -40.77 -8.52
C ARG A 33 0.02 -40.14 -9.51
N ILE A 34 0.77 -39.14 -9.05
CA ILE A 34 1.84 -38.50 -9.82
C ILE A 34 3.08 -39.39 -9.72
N SER A 35 3.48 -40.05 -10.82
CA SER A 35 4.65 -40.93 -10.85
C SER A 35 5.93 -40.16 -11.17
N LYS A 36 5.86 -39.06 -11.92
CA LYS A 36 7.01 -38.28 -12.34
C LYS A 36 6.69 -36.78 -12.36
N ILE A 37 7.65 -35.99 -11.90
CA ILE A 37 7.60 -34.52 -11.97
C ILE A 37 8.86 -34.06 -12.69
N THR A 38 8.72 -33.39 -13.82
CA THR A 38 9.82 -32.88 -14.64
C THR A 38 9.73 -31.37 -14.70
N VAL A 39 10.82 -30.66 -14.42
CA VAL A 39 10.89 -29.20 -14.46
C VAL A 39 11.96 -28.76 -15.46
N ARG A 40 11.58 -27.92 -16.40
CA ARG A 40 12.46 -27.32 -17.41
C ARG A 40 12.53 -25.81 -17.16
N PRO A 41 13.47 -25.33 -16.33
CA PRO A 41 13.51 -23.92 -15.92
C PRO A 41 14.09 -22.98 -16.97
N THR A 42 14.60 -23.51 -18.08
CA THR A 42 15.18 -22.79 -19.22
C THR A 42 14.49 -23.16 -20.51
N TYR A 43 13.19 -23.45 -20.46
CA TYR A 43 12.41 -23.87 -21.62
C TYR A 43 12.38 -22.77 -22.69
N SER A 44 12.68 -23.17 -23.95
CA SER A 44 12.53 -22.36 -25.14
C SER A 44 11.57 -23.06 -26.09
N PHE A 45 10.57 -22.34 -26.59
CA PHE A 45 9.63 -22.89 -27.59
C PHE A 45 10.33 -23.24 -28.92
N GLN A 46 11.46 -22.61 -29.21
CA GLN A 46 12.24 -22.86 -30.43
C GLN A 46 13.17 -24.08 -30.31
N GLU A 47 13.56 -24.45 -29.10
CA GLU A 47 14.52 -25.52 -28.81
C GLU A 47 13.88 -26.71 -28.08
N ALA A 48 12.58 -26.91 -28.25
CA ALA A 48 11.80 -27.91 -27.50
C ALA A 48 12.34 -29.37 -27.62
N ASN A 49 13.21 -29.65 -28.60
CA ASN A 49 13.75 -30.99 -28.89
C ASN A 49 15.28 -31.14 -28.75
N THR A 50 16.00 -30.15 -28.24
CA THR A 50 17.45 -30.30 -28.03
C THR A 50 17.71 -31.09 -26.73
N VAL A 51 18.22 -32.32 -26.90
CA VAL A 51 18.33 -33.40 -25.87
C VAL A 51 19.64 -33.29 -25.09
N ASN A 52 20.21 -32.13 -24.84
CA ASN A 52 21.47 -32.02 -24.10
C ASN A 52 21.32 -31.51 -22.68
N ASP A 53 20.12 -31.66 -22.09
CA ASP A 53 19.86 -31.22 -20.73
C ASP A 53 20.45 -32.17 -19.68
N SER A 54 21.27 -31.65 -18.79
CA SER A 54 21.71 -32.41 -17.61
C SER A 54 20.52 -32.58 -16.65
N THR A 55 20.20 -33.83 -16.34
CA THR A 55 19.13 -34.14 -15.38
C THR A 55 19.68 -34.17 -13.96
N ARG A 56 19.04 -33.47 -13.04
CA ARG A 56 19.33 -33.52 -11.61
C ARG A 56 18.07 -33.75 -10.81
N THR A 57 18.00 -34.87 -10.08
CA THR A 57 16.86 -35.21 -9.23
C THR A 57 17.03 -34.65 -7.83
N VAL A 58 16.03 -33.93 -7.31
CA VAL A 58 15.96 -33.42 -5.95
C VAL A 58 14.56 -33.69 -5.39
N HIS A 59 14.49 -34.40 -4.28
CA HIS A 59 13.22 -34.80 -3.61
C HIS A 59 12.13 -35.35 -4.55
N GLY A 60 12.55 -36.12 -5.58
CA GLY A 60 11.62 -36.71 -6.53
C GLY A 60 11.20 -35.83 -7.71
N ILE A 61 11.78 -34.66 -7.82
CA ILE A 61 11.62 -33.74 -8.96
C ILE A 61 12.85 -33.81 -9.87
N ASP A 62 12.65 -34.08 -11.14
CA ASP A 62 13.69 -34.12 -12.16
C ASP A 62 13.83 -32.73 -12.78
N VAL A 63 14.93 -32.05 -12.52
CA VAL A 63 15.24 -30.74 -13.09
C VAL A 63 16.14 -30.90 -14.31
N LEU A 64 15.64 -30.49 -15.47
CA LEU A 64 16.34 -30.53 -16.77
C LEU A 64 16.77 -29.13 -17.14
N GLN A 65 18.08 -28.84 -17.11
CA GLN A 65 18.65 -27.56 -17.48
C GLN A 65 20.09 -27.70 -17.99
N ASN A 66 20.44 -27.03 -19.07
CA ASN A 66 21.80 -27.00 -19.61
C ASN A 66 22.70 -26.12 -18.76
N ASP A 67 22.31 -24.89 -18.58
CA ASP A 67 23.00 -23.93 -17.72
C ASP A 67 22.42 -24.03 -16.31
N ARG A 68 23.26 -24.09 -15.30
CA ARG A 68 22.80 -24.05 -13.89
C ARG A 68 22.24 -22.66 -13.52
N LEU A 69 21.19 -22.26 -14.26
CA LEU A 69 20.55 -20.95 -14.07
C LEU A 69 19.81 -20.87 -12.73
N PHE A 70 19.14 -21.96 -12.35
CA PHE A 70 18.46 -22.06 -11.05
C PHE A 70 19.03 -23.18 -10.21
N ARG A 71 19.04 -23.00 -8.88
CA ARG A 71 19.37 -24.07 -7.94
C ARG A 71 18.18 -25.05 -7.91
N PRO A 72 18.41 -26.36 -8.07
CA PRO A 72 17.34 -27.35 -8.02
C PRO A 72 16.55 -27.33 -6.70
N GLY A 73 17.22 -27.12 -5.57
CA GLY A 73 16.54 -26.98 -4.26
C GLY A 73 15.62 -25.75 -4.16
N PHE A 74 15.94 -24.66 -4.88
CA PHE A 74 15.02 -23.53 -4.98
C PHE A 74 13.73 -23.91 -5.72
N LEU A 75 13.84 -24.62 -6.83
CA LEU A 75 12.67 -25.06 -7.61
C LEU A 75 11.79 -26.02 -6.80
N ASP A 76 12.41 -26.94 -6.07
CA ASP A 76 11.72 -27.87 -5.16
C ASP A 76 10.91 -27.13 -4.07
N GLU A 77 11.49 -26.08 -3.48
CA GLU A 77 10.78 -25.24 -2.50
C GLU A 77 9.55 -24.52 -3.07
N GLN A 78 9.51 -24.28 -4.39
CA GLN A 78 8.44 -23.54 -5.06
C GLN A 78 7.34 -24.44 -5.64
N ILE A 79 7.56 -25.75 -5.71
CA ILE A 79 6.65 -26.74 -6.28
C ILE A 79 5.97 -27.51 -5.15
N TYR A 80 4.65 -27.58 -5.20
CA TYR A 80 3.82 -28.22 -4.17
C TYR A 80 3.32 -29.60 -4.58
N LEU A 81 3.65 -30.03 -5.80
CA LEU A 81 3.40 -31.40 -6.26
C LEU A 81 4.44 -32.34 -5.67
N GLU A 82 4.03 -33.54 -5.28
CA GLU A 82 4.91 -34.55 -4.69
C GLU A 82 4.79 -35.87 -5.49
N ARG A 83 5.93 -36.48 -5.77
CA ARG A 83 5.98 -37.77 -6.44
C ARG A 83 5.37 -38.84 -5.55
N GLY A 84 4.49 -39.68 -6.10
CA GLY A 84 3.76 -40.72 -5.38
C GLY A 84 2.48 -40.24 -4.71
N ALA A 85 2.26 -38.94 -4.57
CA ALA A 85 1.02 -38.38 -4.04
C ALA A 85 -0.14 -38.49 -5.05
N PHE A 86 -1.35 -38.46 -4.55
CA PHE A 86 -2.53 -38.32 -5.41
C PHE A 86 -2.56 -36.95 -6.06
N TYR A 87 -3.03 -36.91 -7.31
CA TYR A 87 -3.23 -35.66 -8.02
C TYR A 87 -4.25 -34.76 -7.31
N ASP A 88 -3.86 -33.52 -7.04
CA ASP A 88 -4.72 -32.49 -6.48
C ASP A 88 -4.60 -31.21 -7.34
N GLN A 89 -5.71 -30.85 -7.98
CA GLN A 89 -5.80 -29.65 -8.82
C GLN A 89 -5.50 -28.36 -8.05
N ASN A 90 -5.81 -28.30 -6.75
CA ASN A 90 -5.53 -27.12 -5.93
C ASN A 90 -4.02 -26.96 -5.71
N LEU A 91 -3.27 -28.05 -5.51
CA LEU A 91 -1.82 -28.02 -5.42
C LEU A 91 -1.17 -27.63 -6.75
N LEU A 92 -1.70 -28.11 -7.88
CA LEU A 92 -1.27 -27.69 -9.21
C LEU A 92 -1.47 -26.19 -9.40
N ARG A 93 -2.68 -25.69 -9.15
CA ARG A 93 -3.01 -24.26 -9.25
C ARG A 93 -2.14 -23.41 -8.32
N THR A 94 -1.88 -23.90 -7.12
CA THR A 94 -1.04 -23.22 -6.14
C THR A 94 0.41 -23.18 -6.61
N THR A 95 0.95 -24.26 -7.19
CA THR A 95 2.27 -24.32 -7.81
C THR A 95 2.39 -23.31 -8.94
N TYR A 96 1.41 -23.29 -9.87
CA TYR A 96 1.37 -22.31 -10.96
C TYR A 96 1.36 -20.86 -10.46
N LYS A 97 0.45 -20.55 -9.53
CA LYS A 97 0.35 -19.18 -8.94
C LYS A 97 1.61 -18.79 -8.20
N ASN A 98 2.28 -19.73 -7.53
CA ASN A 98 3.52 -19.46 -6.83
C ASN A 98 4.65 -19.13 -7.80
N LEU A 99 4.91 -19.99 -8.77
CA LEU A 99 5.95 -19.81 -9.79
C LEU A 99 5.74 -18.51 -10.58
N SER A 100 4.51 -18.21 -11.01
CA SER A 100 4.16 -16.97 -11.71
C SER A 100 4.38 -15.72 -10.84
N SER A 101 4.17 -15.82 -9.52
CA SER A 101 4.34 -14.69 -8.58
C SER A 101 5.79 -14.37 -8.20
N LEU A 102 6.75 -15.21 -8.60
CA LEU A 102 8.18 -15.01 -8.30
C LEU A 102 8.77 -13.82 -9.04
N GLY A 103 8.23 -13.48 -10.23
CA GLY A 103 8.74 -12.38 -11.07
C GLY A 103 10.09 -12.69 -11.73
N VAL A 104 10.47 -13.97 -11.82
CA VAL A 104 11.67 -14.45 -12.51
C VAL A 104 11.34 -15.27 -13.75
N PHE A 105 10.09 -15.66 -13.94
CA PHE A 105 9.59 -16.36 -15.12
C PHE A 105 8.64 -15.48 -15.89
N GLN A 106 8.80 -15.45 -17.21
CA GLN A 106 7.90 -14.78 -18.15
C GLN A 106 6.66 -15.64 -18.38
N THR A 107 6.87 -16.96 -18.58
CA THR A 107 5.80 -17.92 -18.81
C THR A 107 6.01 -19.13 -17.91
N VAL A 108 4.91 -19.59 -17.33
CA VAL A 108 4.83 -20.82 -16.55
C VAL A 108 3.78 -21.69 -17.19
N GLU A 109 4.19 -22.81 -17.76
CA GLU A 109 3.29 -23.82 -18.33
C GLU A 109 3.36 -25.07 -17.47
N VAL A 110 2.22 -25.58 -17.05
CA VAL A 110 2.11 -26.82 -16.28
C VAL A 110 1.24 -27.79 -17.04
N ASN A 111 1.83 -28.87 -17.51
CA ASN A 111 1.17 -29.90 -18.28
C ASN A 111 1.16 -31.20 -17.48
N VAL A 112 -0.01 -31.81 -17.35
CA VAL A 112 -0.18 -33.11 -16.67
C VAL A 112 -0.76 -34.08 -17.68
N GLN A 113 -0.04 -35.16 -17.96
CA GLN A 113 -0.44 -36.17 -18.95
C GLN A 113 -0.46 -37.55 -18.32
N PRO A 114 -1.48 -38.37 -18.66
CA PRO A 114 -1.49 -39.79 -18.30
C PRO A 114 -0.41 -40.52 -19.08
N LYS A 115 0.40 -41.30 -18.38
CA LYS A 115 1.42 -42.17 -18.96
C LYS A 115 1.66 -43.33 -18.02
N ASP A 116 1.75 -44.55 -18.59
CA ASP A 116 2.03 -45.79 -17.85
C ASP A 116 1.10 -46.01 -16.62
N ASN A 117 -0.19 -45.78 -16.78
CA ASN A 117 -1.24 -45.88 -15.75
C ASN A 117 -1.06 -44.91 -14.55
N ALA A 118 -0.30 -43.82 -14.72
CA ALA A 118 -0.06 -42.80 -13.73
C ALA A 118 0.03 -41.41 -14.40
N LEU A 119 0.14 -40.35 -13.61
CA LEU A 119 0.25 -39.00 -14.12
C LEU A 119 1.72 -38.51 -14.13
N HIS A 120 2.13 -37.94 -15.26
CA HIS A 120 3.39 -37.25 -15.40
C HIS A 120 3.12 -35.73 -15.45
N ALA A 121 3.69 -34.98 -14.52
CA ALA A 121 3.62 -33.53 -14.50
C ALA A 121 4.90 -32.93 -15.12
N THR A 122 4.76 -32.08 -16.11
CA THR A 122 5.85 -31.36 -16.75
C THR A 122 5.63 -29.86 -16.58
N LEU A 123 6.61 -29.18 -16.00
CA LEU A 123 6.61 -27.73 -15.78
C LEU A 123 7.63 -27.09 -16.73
N ASN A 124 7.16 -26.36 -17.72
CA ASN A 124 7.98 -25.61 -18.66
C ASN A 124 8.01 -24.14 -18.19
N LEU A 125 9.19 -23.64 -17.85
CA LEU A 125 9.38 -22.30 -17.30
C LEU A 125 10.26 -21.49 -18.24
N VAL A 126 9.73 -20.38 -18.75
CA VAL A 126 10.50 -19.44 -19.59
C VAL A 126 11.02 -18.34 -18.68
N PRO A 127 12.33 -18.18 -18.50
CA PRO A 127 12.87 -17.17 -17.61
C PRO A 127 12.74 -15.77 -18.21
N LEU A 128 12.50 -14.78 -17.35
CA LEU A 128 12.65 -13.37 -17.69
C LEU A 128 14.12 -13.00 -17.88
N PRO A 129 14.45 -11.95 -18.66
CA PRO A 129 15.80 -11.43 -18.74
C PRO A 129 16.39 -11.15 -17.36
N LYS A 130 17.62 -11.58 -17.13
CA LYS A 130 18.32 -11.44 -15.85
C LYS A 130 18.40 -9.99 -15.38
N ARG A 131 18.56 -9.06 -16.34
CA ARG A 131 18.64 -7.62 -16.07
C ARG A 131 17.52 -6.91 -16.82
N SER A 132 16.92 -5.94 -16.17
CA SER A 132 15.95 -5.05 -16.80
C SER A 132 16.09 -3.64 -16.26
N VAL A 133 15.77 -2.69 -17.11
CA VAL A 133 15.72 -1.27 -16.79
C VAL A 133 14.31 -0.80 -17.06
N SER A 134 13.78 0.00 -16.17
CA SER A 134 12.52 0.71 -16.37
C SER A 134 12.67 2.17 -15.97
N ALA A 135 12.10 3.06 -16.78
CA ALA A 135 11.98 4.47 -16.49
C ALA A 135 10.50 4.84 -16.50
N ASN A 136 10.07 5.55 -15.48
CA ASN A 136 8.70 6.06 -15.37
C ASN A 136 8.73 7.58 -15.28
N LEU A 137 7.77 8.22 -15.89
CA LEU A 137 7.53 9.65 -15.81
C LEU A 137 6.08 9.84 -15.36
N GLU A 138 5.87 10.70 -14.37
CA GLU A 138 4.55 10.91 -13.78
C GLU A 138 4.26 12.39 -13.57
N GLY A 139 3.02 12.79 -13.84
CA GLY A 139 2.48 14.07 -13.40
C GLY A 139 2.03 13.95 -11.95
N LEU A 140 2.46 14.87 -11.12
CA LEU A 140 2.09 14.96 -9.72
C LEU A 140 1.04 16.06 -9.56
N GLY A 141 -0.08 15.74 -8.95
CA GLY A 141 -1.13 16.72 -8.63
C GLY A 141 -1.64 16.45 -7.21
N ASN A 142 -1.46 17.41 -6.35
CA ASN A 142 -2.05 17.43 -5.03
C ASN A 142 -2.77 18.76 -4.83
N SER A 143 -3.74 18.82 -3.93
CA SER A 143 -4.56 20.01 -3.67
C SER A 143 -3.72 21.28 -3.56
N GLY A 144 -3.61 22.04 -4.66
CA GLY A 144 -2.87 23.31 -4.73
C GLY A 144 -1.42 23.24 -5.22
N SER A 145 -0.85 22.06 -5.50
CA SER A 145 0.47 21.93 -6.11
C SER A 145 0.44 21.03 -7.34
N LEU A 146 1.16 21.43 -8.38
CA LEU A 146 1.38 20.64 -9.59
C LEU A 146 2.86 20.33 -9.71
N GLY A 147 3.18 19.17 -10.25
CA GLY A 147 4.56 18.75 -10.37
C GLY A 147 4.79 17.66 -11.41
N VAL A 148 6.05 17.38 -11.61
CA VAL A 148 6.52 16.27 -12.46
C VAL A 148 7.47 15.42 -11.65
N GLY A 149 7.27 14.12 -11.66
CA GLY A 149 8.14 13.15 -11.06
C GLY A 149 8.69 12.17 -12.09
N GLY A 150 9.82 11.57 -11.76
CA GLY A 150 10.38 10.50 -12.56
C GLY A 150 11.13 9.50 -11.71
N SER A 151 11.17 8.25 -12.16
CA SER A 151 11.95 7.21 -11.53
C SER A 151 12.63 6.30 -12.55
N PHE A 152 13.83 5.87 -12.18
CA PHE A 152 14.64 4.91 -12.90
C PHE A 152 14.87 3.71 -12.00
N ASN A 153 14.59 2.51 -12.50
CA ASN A 153 14.80 1.28 -11.75
C ASN A 153 15.66 0.31 -12.58
N TRP A 154 16.65 -0.26 -11.94
CA TRP A 154 17.44 -1.36 -12.46
C TRP A 154 17.21 -2.60 -11.61
N ASP A 155 16.75 -3.68 -12.25
CA ASP A 155 16.52 -4.97 -11.62
C ASP A 155 17.54 -6.00 -12.08
N ASN A 156 18.12 -6.74 -11.14
CA ASN A 156 18.87 -7.95 -11.42
C ASN A 156 18.14 -9.14 -10.76
N ARG A 157 17.55 -9.96 -11.61
CA ARG A 157 16.78 -11.14 -11.21
C ARG A 157 17.68 -12.35 -11.08
N ASN A 158 17.31 -13.22 -10.17
CA ASN A 158 17.99 -14.49 -9.91
C ASN A 158 19.50 -14.30 -9.58
N LEU A 159 19.78 -13.35 -8.69
CA LEU A 159 21.13 -12.90 -8.36
C LEU A 159 22.03 -14.05 -7.90
N PHE A 160 21.52 -14.91 -6.99
CA PHE A 160 22.23 -16.07 -6.42
C PHE A 160 21.64 -17.40 -6.91
N LYS A 161 20.95 -17.45 -8.04
CA LYS A 161 20.31 -18.65 -8.62
C LYS A 161 19.18 -19.26 -7.78
N GLY A 162 18.58 -18.47 -6.88
CA GLY A 162 17.48 -18.86 -6.01
C GLY A 162 16.25 -17.96 -6.18
N GLY A 163 16.13 -17.31 -7.35
CA GLY A 163 14.99 -16.43 -7.67
C GLY A 163 15.01 -15.09 -6.93
N GLU A 164 16.15 -14.68 -6.39
CA GLU A 164 16.31 -13.41 -5.69
C GLU A 164 16.29 -12.25 -6.68
N THR A 165 15.72 -11.12 -6.29
CA THR A 165 15.72 -9.90 -7.10
C THR A 165 16.37 -8.76 -6.34
N LEU A 166 17.45 -8.23 -6.91
CA LEU A 166 18.09 -7.00 -6.46
C LEU A 166 17.55 -5.85 -7.32
N ARG A 167 16.99 -4.83 -6.67
CA ARG A 167 16.52 -3.60 -7.31
C ARG A 167 17.31 -2.41 -6.81
N LEU A 168 17.80 -1.61 -7.75
CA LEU A 168 18.30 -0.25 -7.49
C LEU A 168 17.28 0.73 -8.07
N SER A 169 16.93 1.75 -7.30
CA SER A 169 15.98 2.77 -7.70
C SER A 169 16.57 4.16 -7.49
N LEU A 170 16.36 5.04 -8.46
CA LEU A 170 16.63 6.47 -8.37
C LEU A 170 15.35 7.20 -8.77
N GLY A 171 14.96 8.21 -8.03
CA GLY A 171 13.77 8.98 -8.33
C GLY A 171 13.95 10.43 -7.95
N GLY A 172 13.09 11.27 -8.52
CA GLY A 172 13.04 12.68 -8.19
C GLY A 172 11.71 13.28 -8.59
N ALA A 173 11.37 14.39 -7.94
CA ALA A 173 10.18 15.15 -8.23
C ALA A 173 10.46 16.64 -8.12
N LEU A 174 9.79 17.40 -8.97
CA LEU A 174 9.76 18.85 -8.95
C LEU A 174 8.29 19.26 -8.81
N THR A 175 7.97 19.99 -7.76
CA THR A 175 6.61 20.46 -7.53
C THR A 175 6.60 21.97 -7.33
N GLU A 176 5.57 22.58 -7.88
CA GLU A 176 5.23 23.98 -7.63
C GLU A 176 4.23 24.01 -6.46
N GLN A 177 4.49 24.82 -5.48
CA GLN A 177 3.54 25.10 -4.40
C GLN A 177 2.94 26.49 -4.62
N ARG A 178 1.65 26.55 -4.81
CA ARG A 178 0.94 27.80 -5.00
C ARG A 178 0.79 28.51 -3.65
N ASN A 179 1.71 29.41 -3.34
CA ASN A 179 1.52 30.33 -2.23
C ASN A 179 0.61 31.48 -2.68
N SER A 180 -0.40 31.79 -1.88
CA SER A 180 -1.38 32.86 -2.15
C SER A 180 -0.78 34.27 -2.26
N SER A 181 0.50 34.44 -1.97
CA SER A 181 1.17 35.72 -1.92
C SER A 181 2.23 35.97 -3.01
N SER A 182 2.56 34.98 -3.86
CA SER A 182 3.55 35.19 -4.93
C SER A 182 3.00 34.82 -6.30
N THR A 183 3.12 35.75 -7.25
CA THR A 183 2.69 35.61 -8.66
C THR A 183 3.75 34.91 -9.52
N SER A 184 4.81 34.37 -8.96
CA SER A 184 5.90 33.76 -9.70
C SER A 184 5.78 32.24 -9.75
N TRP A 185 5.84 31.68 -10.95
CA TRP A 185 5.90 30.25 -11.26
C TRP A 185 7.31 29.73 -10.91
N LEU A 186 7.60 29.50 -9.63
CA LEU A 186 8.87 28.94 -9.18
C LEU A 186 8.66 27.50 -8.70
N ILE A 187 9.59 26.63 -9.07
CA ILE A 187 9.66 25.27 -8.54
C ILE A 187 10.09 25.37 -7.07
N ASP A 188 9.14 25.29 -6.17
CA ASP A 188 9.36 25.53 -4.74
C ASP A 188 9.76 24.28 -3.97
N ALA A 189 9.48 23.09 -4.50
CA ALA A 189 9.88 21.86 -3.86
C ALA A 189 10.60 20.90 -4.82
N ARG A 190 11.68 20.30 -4.33
CA ARG A 190 12.49 19.31 -5.03
C ARG A 190 12.67 18.11 -4.15
N GLU A 191 12.44 16.94 -4.72
CA GLU A 191 12.65 15.67 -4.03
C GLU A 191 13.62 14.80 -4.84
N LEU A 192 14.56 14.17 -4.13
CA LEU A 192 15.46 13.16 -4.68
C LEU A 192 15.42 11.94 -3.77
N ASN A 193 15.33 10.77 -4.36
CA ASN A 193 15.38 9.51 -3.62
C ASN A 193 16.26 8.49 -4.33
N ALA A 194 16.96 7.70 -3.53
CA ALA A 194 17.74 6.56 -4.01
C ALA A 194 17.50 5.38 -3.08
N GLY A 195 17.38 4.19 -3.64
CA GLY A 195 17.08 2.99 -2.87
C GLY A 195 17.74 1.74 -3.43
N VAL A 196 18.01 0.81 -2.52
CA VAL A 196 18.43 -0.55 -2.84
C VAL A 196 17.52 -1.53 -2.11
N SER A 197 17.07 -2.56 -2.78
CA SER A 197 16.32 -3.63 -2.12
C SER A 197 16.65 -5.00 -2.70
N LEU A 198 16.77 -5.98 -1.79
CA LEU A 198 16.96 -7.38 -2.11
C LEU A 198 15.74 -8.16 -1.66
N GLN A 199 15.05 -8.81 -2.58
CA GLN A 199 13.91 -9.66 -2.31
C GLN A 199 14.29 -11.13 -2.50
N LEU A 200 14.01 -11.95 -1.50
CA LEU A 200 14.21 -13.40 -1.51
C LEU A 200 12.86 -14.10 -1.46
N PRO A 201 12.58 -15.11 -2.28
CA PRO A 201 11.34 -15.86 -2.30
C PRO A 201 11.26 -16.94 -1.20
N LYS A 202 11.68 -16.58 0.01
CA LYS A 202 11.65 -17.43 1.21
C LYS A 202 11.67 -16.59 2.47
N LEU A 203 11.33 -17.17 3.61
CA LEU A 203 11.59 -16.56 4.91
C LEU A 203 13.07 -16.72 5.28
N LEU A 204 13.73 -15.62 5.55
CA LEU A 204 15.10 -15.62 6.07
C LEU A 204 15.06 -15.76 7.61
N LEU A 205 14.56 -16.89 8.07
CA LEU A 205 14.46 -17.26 9.48
C LEU A 205 15.21 -18.56 9.73
N PRO A 206 15.70 -18.79 10.96
CA PRO A 206 16.22 -20.10 11.36
C PRO A 206 15.18 -21.20 11.09
N LYS A 207 15.63 -22.38 10.64
CA LYS A 207 14.74 -23.50 10.33
C LYS A 207 13.85 -23.90 11.52
N THR A 208 14.35 -23.73 12.75
CA THR A 208 13.60 -23.97 13.99
C THR A 208 12.39 -23.05 14.18
N LEU A 209 12.43 -21.85 13.59
CA LEU A 209 11.34 -20.86 13.63
C LEU A 209 10.48 -20.86 12.37
N THR A 210 10.85 -21.66 11.36
CA THR A 210 10.11 -21.74 10.10
C THR A 210 9.14 -22.93 10.15
N PRO A 211 7.81 -22.71 10.19
CA PRO A 211 6.85 -23.81 10.20
C PRO A 211 6.98 -24.67 8.94
N PRO A 212 6.82 -26.00 9.01
CA PRO A 212 6.89 -26.89 7.84
C PRO A 212 5.93 -26.48 6.70
N GLN A 213 4.77 -25.93 7.06
CA GLN A 213 3.76 -25.46 6.10
C GLN A 213 4.10 -24.08 5.49
N ALA A 214 5.18 -23.43 5.90
CA ALA A 214 5.52 -22.08 5.46
C ALA A 214 5.73 -21.99 3.93
N LYS A 215 6.19 -23.07 3.28
CA LYS A 215 6.33 -23.12 1.83
C LYS A 215 5.01 -22.83 1.12
N PHE A 216 3.87 -23.31 1.63
CA PHE A 216 2.55 -23.09 1.04
C PHE A 216 2.02 -21.66 1.18
N TRP A 217 2.68 -20.82 1.98
CA TRP A 217 2.27 -19.44 2.22
C TRP A 217 2.88 -18.45 1.23
N ARG A 218 3.67 -18.93 0.26
CA ARG A 218 4.40 -18.08 -0.70
C ARG A 218 5.21 -16.99 0.00
N PRO A 219 6.12 -17.39 0.89
CA PRO A 219 6.83 -16.46 1.74
C PRO A 219 7.87 -15.64 0.95
N LYS A 220 8.04 -14.38 1.34
CA LYS A 220 9.07 -13.49 0.80
C LYS A 220 9.76 -12.75 1.94
N THR A 221 11.05 -12.54 1.80
CA THR A 221 11.83 -11.63 2.65
C THR A 221 12.34 -10.49 1.78
N LYS A 222 12.19 -9.26 2.23
CA LYS A 222 12.73 -8.08 1.56
C LYS A 222 13.62 -7.33 2.55
N LEU A 223 14.86 -7.08 2.14
CA LEU A 223 15.80 -6.16 2.78
C LEU A 223 15.84 -4.90 1.93
N GLY A 224 15.69 -3.75 2.53
CA GLY A 224 15.67 -2.49 1.81
C GLY A 224 16.39 -1.39 2.57
N SER A 225 17.09 -0.51 1.82
CA SER A 225 17.60 0.76 2.34
C SER A 225 17.29 1.86 1.34
N GLN A 226 16.91 3.01 1.86
CA GLN A 226 16.50 4.15 1.06
C GLN A 226 17.00 5.45 1.69
N VAL A 227 17.43 6.36 0.86
CA VAL A 227 17.69 7.76 1.18
C VAL A 227 16.71 8.62 0.41
N ALA A 228 16.19 9.65 1.07
CA ALA A 228 15.38 10.67 0.44
C ALA A 228 15.82 12.04 0.93
N TYR A 229 15.91 12.98 0.00
CA TYR A 229 16.19 14.38 0.28
C TYR A 229 15.07 15.23 -0.30
N GLN A 230 14.49 16.08 0.52
CA GLN A 230 13.43 17.00 0.16
C GLN A 230 13.88 18.42 0.49
N TYR A 231 13.83 19.28 -0.52
CA TYR A 231 14.04 20.71 -0.38
C TYR A 231 12.71 21.43 -0.60
N ARG A 232 12.32 22.29 0.33
CA ARG A 232 11.21 23.23 0.18
C ARG A 232 11.73 24.65 0.35
N ALA A 233 11.55 25.46 -0.68
CA ALA A 233 12.02 26.85 -0.68
C ALA A 233 11.39 27.61 0.49
N GLN A 234 12.23 28.34 1.25
CA GLN A 234 11.85 29.16 2.39
C GLN A 234 11.22 28.41 3.60
N GLU A 235 11.05 27.10 3.52
CA GLU A 235 10.48 26.31 4.60
C GLU A 235 11.56 25.46 5.29
N PHE A 236 11.99 24.37 4.65
CA PHE A 236 12.96 23.44 5.23
C PHE A 236 13.69 22.57 4.20
N ASN A 237 14.79 22.00 4.65
CA ASN A 237 15.45 20.86 4.02
C ASN A 237 15.26 19.63 4.90
N ARG A 238 14.85 18.54 4.33
CA ARG A 238 14.64 17.29 5.03
C ARG A 238 15.44 16.16 4.41
N PHE A 239 16.23 15.51 5.23
CA PHE A 239 16.92 14.28 4.89
C PHE A 239 16.28 13.11 5.62
N ASN A 240 16.03 12.02 4.93
CA ASN A 240 15.50 10.79 5.50
C ASN A 240 16.33 9.61 5.00
N PHE A 241 16.92 8.87 5.94
CA PHE A 241 17.51 7.56 5.69
C PHE A 241 16.66 6.50 6.35
N SER A 242 16.35 5.41 5.65
CA SER A 242 15.62 4.30 6.22
C SER A 242 16.16 2.96 5.76
N THR A 243 16.17 1.98 6.65
CA THR A 243 16.45 0.60 6.34
C THR A 243 15.42 -0.30 7.00
N ASN A 244 15.01 -1.38 6.32
CA ASN A 244 13.98 -2.28 6.81
C ASN A 244 14.22 -3.73 6.41
N LEU A 245 13.77 -4.60 7.29
CA LEU A 245 13.58 -6.03 7.05
C LEU A 245 12.07 -6.29 7.02
N GLU A 246 11.58 -6.89 5.95
CA GLU A 246 10.17 -7.22 5.76
C GLU A 246 10.01 -8.70 5.46
N TYR A 247 9.09 -9.35 6.16
CA TYR A 247 8.56 -10.67 5.84
C TYR A 247 7.15 -10.52 5.32
N SER A 248 6.85 -11.16 4.20
CA SER A 248 5.47 -11.19 3.68
C SER A 248 5.08 -12.61 3.29
N TRP A 249 3.82 -12.95 3.54
CA TRP A 249 3.25 -14.26 3.17
C TRP A 249 1.76 -14.14 2.95
N THR A 250 1.20 -15.14 2.27
CA THR A 250 -0.25 -15.24 2.03
C THR A 250 -0.76 -16.55 2.63
N ARG A 251 -1.74 -16.45 3.52
CA ARG A 251 -2.38 -17.60 4.16
C ARG A 251 -3.90 -17.45 4.11
N GLN A 252 -4.62 -18.47 3.67
CA GLN A 252 -6.09 -18.47 3.58
C GLN A 252 -6.67 -17.23 2.86
N GLY A 253 -6.02 -16.81 1.76
CA GLY A 253 -6.42 -15.64 0.99
C GLY A 253 -6.09 -14.27 1.63
N ALA A 254 -5.52 -14.26 2.82
CA ALA A 254 -5.06 -13.05 3.48
C ALA A 254 -3.56 -12.84 3.26
N LYS A 255 -3.16 -11.60 2.94
CA LYS A 255 -1.76 -11.18 2.88
C LYS A 255 -1.33 -10.63 4.24
N HIS A 256 -0.22 -11.12 4.73
CA HIS A 256 0.44 -10.70 5.96
C HIS A 256 1.77 -10.04 5.59
N VAL A 257 2.07 -8.92 6.21
CA VAL A 257 3.36 -8.23 6.10
C VAL A 257 3.84 -7.94 7.51
N PHE A 258 5.02 -8.42 7.85
CA PHE A 258 5.65 -8.22 9.14
C PHE A 258 7.02 -7.60 8.97
N ASN A 259 7.21 -6.42 9.53
CA ASN A 259 8.48 -5.71 9.59
C ASN A 259 9.01 -5.81 11.02
N PRO A 260 9.86 -6.79 11.35
CA PRO A 260 10.40 -6.93 12.70
C PRO A 260 11.31 -5.76 13.08
N ALA A 261 12.00 -5.18 12.10
CA ALA A 261 12.91 -4.07 12.31
C ALA A 261 12.89 -3.09 11.13
N GLN A 262 12.58 -1.86 11.41
CA GLN A 262 12.79 -0.73 10.52
C GLN A 262 13.45 0.39 11.32
N LEU A 263 14.58 0.87 10.82
CA LEU A 263 15.27 2.03 11.35
C LEU A 263 15.10 3.17 10.35
N SER A 264 14.71 4.34 10.84
CA SER A 264 14.64 5.56 10.02
C SER A 264 15.23 6.71 10.81
N PHE A 265 16.08 7.47 10.17
CA PHE A 265 16.66 8.71 10.67
C PHE A 265 16.10 9.86 9.85
N VAL A 266 15.46 10.80 10.50
CA VAL A 266 14.92 12.02 9.89
C VAL A 266 15.70 13.21 10.45
N SER A 267 16.27 14.01 9.55
CA SER A 267 16.91 15.27 9.89
C SER A 267 16.26 16.41 9.13
N ILE A 268 15.92 17.47 9.82
CA ILE A 268 15.24 18.64 9.27
C ILE A 268 16.03 19.89 9.64
N ASN A 269 16.34 20.72 8.63
CA ASN A 269 16.94 22.03 8.80
C ASN A 269 15.97 23.08 8.26
N PHE A 270 15.53 23.97 9.11
CA PHE A 270 14.62 25.06 8.74
C PHE A 270 15.40 26.22 8.09
N ALA A 271 14.78 26.88 7.12
CA ALA A 271 15.40 27.95 6.37
C ALA A 271 15.55 29.25 7.20
N ASN A 272 14.63 29.49 8.16
CA ASN A 272 14.61 30.67 9.03
C ASN A 272 14.09 30.29 10.42
N ASP A 273 14.55 30.99 11.47
CA ASP A 273 14.09 30.80 12.85
C ASP A 273 12.60 31.11 13.04
N THR A 274 12.03 32.01 12.23
CA THR A 274 10.57 32.29 12.21
C THR A 274 9.74 31.19 11.59
N ALA A 275 10.31 30.37 10.72
CA ALA A 275 9.65 29.17 10.17
C ALA A 275 9.63 28.00 11.17
N LEU A 276 10.45 28.07 12.21
CA LEU A 276 10.58 27.01 13.23
C LEU A 276 9.35 26.88 14.14
N ALA A 277 8.75 28.02 14.53
CA ALA A 277 7.72 28.02 15.57
C ALA A 277 6.47 27.19 15.22
N PRO A 278 5.90 27.25 14.01
CA PRO A 278 4.74 26.43 13.64
C PRO A 278 5.02 24.93 13.57
N PHE A 279 6.25 24.55 13.19
CA PHE A 279 6.64 23.15 12.92
C PHE A 279 7.10 22.41 14.18
N LEU A 280 7.66 23.12 15.17
CA LEU A 280 8.12 22.50 16.43
C LEU A 280 7.00 21.88 17.24
N PHE A 281 5.79 22.47 17.20
CA PHE A 281 4.65 21.98 17.98
C PHE A 281 4.05 20.67 17.44
N VAL A 282 4.29 20.31 16.19
CA VAL A 282 3.70 19.13 15.54
C VAL A 282 4.70 17.98 15.40
N GLY A 283 5.87 18.06 16.05
CA GLY A 283 6.87 16.99 16.03
C GLY A 283 7.71 16.96 14.75
N PHE A 284 7.86 18.08 14.04
CA PHE A 284 8.87 18.27 13.01
C PHE A 284 10.21 18.52 13.69
N GLN A 285 10.91 17.46 14.02
CA GLN A 285 12.22 17.51 14.67
C GLN A 285 13.13 16.43 14.10
N ASN A 286 14.43 16.57 14.37
CA ASN A 286 15.36 15.48 14.14
C ASN A 286 14.97 14.31 15.04
N ILE A 287 14.71 13.15 14.44
CA ILE A 287 14.11 12.03 15.19
C ILE A 287 14.55 10.71 14.59
N ILE A 288 14.67 9.72 15.46
CA ILE A 288 14.98 8.34 15.09
C ILE A 288 13.73 7.48 15.32
N PHE A 289 13.38 6.70 14.33
CA PHE A 289 12.33 5.69 14.42
C PHE A 289 12.96 4.30 14.36
N ALA A 290 12.89 3.57 15.46
CA ALA A 290 13.18 2.14 15.52
C ALA A 290 11.85 1.40 15.70
N THR A 291 11.30 0.84 14.62
CA THR A 291 9.92 0.37 14.62
C THR A 291 9.77 -1.08 14.25
N THR A 292 8.75 -1.71 14.80
CA THR A 292 8.19 -3.00 14.40
C THR A 292 6.78 -2.78 13.90
N ALA A 293 6.38 -3.40 12.78
CA ALA A 293 5.07 -3.23 12.21
C ALA A 293 4.48 -4.55 11.69
N TYR A 294 3.17 -4.66 11.77
CA TYR A 294 2.42 -5.77 11.19
C TYR A 294 1.21 -5.25 10.45
N GLN A 295 0.98 -5.80 9.26
CA GLN A 295 -0.18 -5.48 8.43
C GLN A 295 -0.87 -6.75 7.96
N TYR A 296 -2.17 -6.77 8.10
CA TYR A 296 -3.07 -7.81 7.62
C TYR A 296 -3.99 -7.24 6.56
N THR A 297 -4.04 -7.87 5.38
CA THR A 297 -4.92 -7.47 4.29
C THR A 297 -5.68 -8.67 3.78
N LYS A 298 -7.00 -8.59 3.73
CA LYS A 298 -7.87 -9.64 3.19
C LYS A 298 -8.96 -9.05 2.32
N SER A 299 -9.15 -9.67 1.16
CA SER A 299 -10.33 -9.45 0.31
C SER A 299 -11.09 -10.74 0.17
N TRP A 300 -12.41 -10.67 0.28
CA TRP A 300 -13.30 -11.82 0.05
C TRP A 300 -14.59 -11.33 -0.57
N SER A 301 -15.28 -12.22 -1.24
CA SER A 301 -16.56 -11.92 -1.89
C SER A 301 -17.60 -12.97 -1.55
N ASN A 302 -18.84 -12.53 -1.50
CA ASN A 302 -20.02 -13.37 -1.42
C ASN A 302 -21.04 -12.83 -2.44
N ASP A 303 -21.44 -13.65 -3.42
CA ASP A 303 -22.33 -13.30 -4.53
C ASP A 303 -22.05 -11.91 -5.12
N LYS A 304 -22.86 -10.91 -4.71
CA LYS A 304 -22.82 -9.52 -5.22
C LYS A 304 -22.02 -8.57 -4.36
N THR A 305 -21.45 -9.04 -3.24
CA THR A 305 -20.76 -8.19 -2.27
C THR A 305 -19.30 -8.60 -2.13
N ARG A 306 -18.39 -7.64 -2.33
CA ARG A 306 -16.96 -7.78 -2.07
C ARG A 306 -16.60 -6.97 -0.83
N TYR A 307 -15.81 -7.58 0.03
CA TYR A 307 -15.28 -6.99 1.25
C TYR A 307 -13.77 -6.83 1.14
N PHE A 308 -13.25 -5.80 1.77
CA PHE A 308 -11.83 -5.56 1.92
C PHE A 308 -11.56 -5.13 3.36
N LEU A 309 -10.57 -5.74 3.98
CA LEU A 309 -10.10 -5.39 5.32
C LEU A 309 -8.59 -5.20 5.28
N ASN A 310 -8.14 -4.05 5.77
CA ASN A 310 -6.75 -3.78 6.07
C ASN A 310 -6.63 -3.37 7.53
N ALA A 311 -5.90 -4.14 8.32
CA ALA A 311 -5.60 -3.85 9.71
C ALA A 311 -4.09 -3.72 9.87
N SER A 312 -3.63 -2.68 10.53
CA SER A 312 -2.22 -2.40 10.74
C SER A 312 -1.93 -2.05 12.20
N ALA A 313 -0.79 -2.50 12.69
CA ALA A 313 -0.24 -2.13 13.98
C ALA A 313 1.25 -1.84 13.81
N LYS A 314 1.72 -0.74 14.39
CA LYS A 314 3.12 -0.30 14.36
C LYS A 314 3.51 0.16 15.74
N SER A 315 4.64 -0.31 16.25
CA SER A 315 5.22 0.14 17.52
C SER A 315 6.62 0.67 17.27
N GLY A 316 6.92 1.83 17.83
CA GLY A 316 8.23 2.45 17.75
C GLY A 316 8.87 2.60 19.13
N GLY A 317 10.19 2.48 19.18
CA GLY A 317 11.01 2.77 20.37
C GLY A 317 10.84 1.84 21.57
N HIS A 318 10.08 0.74 21.45
CA HIS A 318 9.86 -0.18 22.59
C HIS A 318 11.16 -0.87 23.05
N LEU A 319 12.04 -1.28 22.13
CA LEU A 319 13.35 -1.84 22.48
C LEU A 319 14.29 -0.78 23.07
N ALA A 320 14.23 0.44 22.53
CA ALA A 320 14.98 1.58 23.07
C ALA A 320 14.55 1.90 24.50
N ARG A 321 13.25 1.88 24.79
CA ARG A 321 12.72 2.07 26.14
C ARG A 321 13.18 1.00 27.12
N LEU A 322 13.18 -0.28 26.71
CA LEU A 322 13.64 -1.40 27.54
C LEU A 322 15.14 -1.32 27.84
N SER A 323 15.95 -0.79 26.91
CA SER A 323 17.40 -0.60 27.08
C SER A 323 17.78 0.73 27.71
N GLY A 324 16.80 1.61 28.04
CA GLY A 324 17.04 2.97 28.54
C GLY A 324 17.56 3.95 27.49
N LEU A 325 17.62 3.57 26.21
CA LEU A 325 18.09 4.41 25.10
C LEU A 325 16.97 5.32 24.62
N ASN A 326 16.83 6.49 25.24
CA ASN A 326 15.82 7.48 24.87
C ASN A 326 16.26 8.41 23.74
N GLU A 327 17.56 8.57 23.56
CA GLU A 327 18.17 9.38 22.51
C GLU A 327 19.44 8.73 21.98
N TRP A 328 19.82 9.05 20.77
CA TRP A 328 21.07 8.66 20.17
C TRP A 328 21.69 9.84 19.43
N ASN A 329 22.91 10.18 19.83
CA ASN A 329 23.67 11.32 19.29
C ASN A 329 22.85 12.64 19.31
N GLY A 330 22.18 12.91 20.44
CA GLY A 330 21.34 14.11 20.62
C GLY A 330 19.99 14.09 19.91
N ASN A 331 19.66 13.02 19.19
CA ASN A 331 18.36 12.88 18.51
C ASN A 331 17.45 11.95 19.31
N PRO A 332 16.22 12.35 19.63
CA PRO A 332 15.28 11.52 20.38
C PRO A 332 14.85 10.29 19.57
N VAL A 333 14.71 9.16 20.27
CA VAL A 333 14.10 7.95 19.72
C VAL A 333 12.61 7.99 19.96
N ALA A 334 11.82 8.05 18.88
CA ALA A 334 10.37 8.10 18.97
C ALA A 334 9.78 6.86 19.62
N GLN A 335 8.98 7.05 20.66
CA GLN A 335 8.25 6.00 21.36
C GLN A 335 6.75 6.15 21.12
N PHE A 336 6.19 5.21 20.37
CA PHE A 336 4.77 5.25 20.01
C PHE A 336 4.20 3.88 19.66
N ALA A 337 2.87 3.79 19.72
CA ALA A 337 2.10 2.71 19.09
C ALA A 337 1.05 3.33 18.15
N LYS A 338 0.94 2.79 16.95
CA LYS A 338 -0.02 3.23 15.93
C LYS A 338 -0.84 2.04 15.45
N THR A 339 -2.14 2.20 15.40
CA THR A 339 -3.06 1.21 14.87
C THR A 339 -3.94 1.85 13.80
N GLY A 340 -4.32 1.06 12.82
CA GLY A 340 -5.22 1.50 11.75
C GLY A 340 -6.08 0.36 11.26
N LEU A 341 -7.36 0.64 11.02
CA LEU A 341 -8.34 -0.28 10.45
C LEU A 341 -9.03 0.40 9.28
N ASP A 342 -8.94 -0.19 8.09
CA ASP A 342 -9.64 0.24 6.87
C ASP A 342 -10.54 -0.91 6.41
N PHE A 343 -11.83 -0.74 6.58
CA PHE A 343 -12.84 -1.72 6.17
C PHE A 343 -13.68 -1.16 5.03
N ARG A 344 -13.81 -1.93 3.95
CA ARG A 344 -14.54 -1.51 2.77
C ARG A 344 -15.51 -2.57 2.31
N VAL A 345 -16.68 -2.13 1.87
CA VAL A 345 -17.76 -2.98 1.33
C VAL A 345 -18.15 -2.45 -0.04
N TYR A 346 -18.19 -3.34 -1.02
CA TYR A 346 -18.63 -3.03 -2.38
C TYR A 346 -19.76 -3.98 -2.75
N ARG A 347 -20.95 -3.45 -2.92
CA ARG A 347 -22.14 -4.21 -3.30
C ARG A 347 -22.53 -3.90 -4.73
N SER A 348 -22.44 -4.89 -5.60
CA SER A 348 -22.91 -4.77 -6.98
C SER A 348 -24.44 -4.81 -7.01
N LEU A 349 -25.03 -3.87 -7.72
CA LEU A 349 -26.47 -3.74 -7.92
C LEU A 349 -26.81 -4.04 -9.38
N VAL A 350 -28.10 -4.09 -9.67
CA VAL A 350 -28.61 -4.28 -11.04
C VAL A 350 -28.15 -3.13 -11.96
N ARG A 351 -28.00 -3.38 -13.28
CA ARG A 351 -27.64 -2.39 -14.31
C ARG A 351 -26.28 -1.71 -14.10
N LYS A 352 -25.22 -2.47 -13.75
CA LYS A 352 -23.85 -1.95 -13.56
C LYS A 352 -23.75 -0.81 -12.54
N ARG A 353 -24.57 -0.84 -11.50
CA ARG A 353 -24.51 0.09 -10.36
C ARG A 353 -23.81 -0.56 -9.20
N GLN A 354 -23.19 0.24 -8.33
CA GLN A 354 -22.46 -0.26 -7.17
C GLN A 354 -22.66 0.67 -5.97
N LEU A 355 -22.91 0.13 -4.81
CA LEU A 355 -22.75 0.81 -3.53
C LEU A 355 -21.38 0.48 -2.97
N ALA A 356 -20.61 1.49 -2.61
CA ALA A 356 -19.33 1.36 -1.95
C ALA A 356 -19.37 2.08 -0.59
N SER A 357 -18.81 1.46 0.43
CA SER A 357 -18.66 2.04 1.77
C SER A 357 -17.26 1.80 2.26
N ARG A 358 -16.71 2.78 2.98
CA ARG A 358 -15.41 2.70 3.65
C ARG A 358 -15.52 3.26 5.05
N THR A 359 -15.01 2.50 6.01
CA THR A 359 -14.80 2.94 7.39
C THR A 359 -13.31 2.90 7.67
N PHE A 360 -12.74 4.01 8.09
CA PHE A 360 -11.36 4.08 8.54
C PHE A 360 -11.30 4.57 9.97
N LEU A 361 -10.57 3.84 10.82
CA LEU A 361 -10.26 4.21 12.19
C LEU A 361 -8.75 4.12 12.39
N GLY A 362 -8.15 5.18 12.93
CA GLY A 362 -6.73 5.22 13.24
C GLY A 362 -6.46 5.86 14.59
N VAL A 363 -5.52 5.28 15.34
CA VAL A 363 -5.07 5.83 16.62
C VAL A 363 -3.56 5.69 16.73
N THR A 364 -2.89 6.76 17.14
CA THR A 364 -1.45 6.77 17.44
C THR A 364 -1.23 7.32 18.85
N GLN A 365 -0.72 6.53 19.75
CA GLN A 365 -0.33 6.96 21.09
C GLN A 365 1.19 7.14 21.13
N SER A 366 1.67 8.28 21.63
CA SER A 366 3.09 8.56 21.84
C SER A 366 3.41 8.59 23.33
N TRP A 367 4.61 8.12 23.67
CA TRP A 367 5.19 8.20 25.01
C TRP A 367 6.54 8.92 24.91
N ASN A 368 6.96 9.56 25.97
CA ASN A 368 8.25 10.23 26.07
C ASN A 368 8.52 11.28 24.98
N SER A 369 7.43 11.91 24.50
CA SER A 369 7.56 13.07 23.62
C SER A 369 7.77 14.32 24.48
N PRO A 370 8.78 15.17 24.17
CA PRO A 370 9.05 16.39 24.96
C PRO A 370 7.84 17.33 25.04
N THR A 371 7.04 17.41 23.99
CA THR A 371 5.87 18.26 23.91
C THR A 371 4.56 17.53 24.21
N GLY A 372 4.60 16.20 24.33
CA GLY A 372 3.40 15.37 24.45
C GLY A 372 2.69 15.11 23.12
N PHE A 373 3.06 15.75 22.02
CA PHE A 373 2.48 15.48 20.69
C PHE A 373 3.05 14.21 20.07
N VAL A 374 2.29 13.62 19.17
CA VAL A 374 2.75 12.54 18.31
C VAL A 374 3.61 13.13 17.19
N PRO A 375 4.76 12.52 16.83
CA PRO A 375 5.55 12.96 15.69
C PRO A 375 4.68 13.06 14.42
N PHE A 376 4.90 14.12 13.63
CA PHE A 376 4.09 14.40 12.44
C PHE A 376 4.00 13.21 11.49
N GLU A 377 5.11 12.49 11.27
CA GLU A 377 5.17 11.30 10.42
C GLU A 377 4.28 10.14 10.89
N GLN A 378 3.88 10.17 12.16
CA GLN A 378 3.02 9.14 12.74
C GLN A 378 1.59 9.64 12.99
N SER A 379 1.32 10.94 12.80
CA SER A 379 -0.01 11.53 12.90
C SER A 379 -0.86 11.19 11.68
N PHE A 380 -2.16 11.42 11.79
CA PHE A 380 -3.11 11.36 10.68
C PHE A 380 -3.44 12.78 10.23
N PHE A 381 -3.73 12.94 8.94
CA PHE A 381 -4.29 14.16 8.38
C PHE A 381 -5.63 13.86 7.71
N MET A 382 -6.39 14.90 7.36
CA MET A 382 -7.71 14.77 6.78
C MET A 382 -7.90 15.71 5.58
N GLY A 383 -8.92 15.38 4.76
CA GLY A 383 -9.23 16.09 3.52
C GLY A 383 -8.54 15.51 2.29
N GLY A 384 -8.93 16.01 1.13
CA GLY A 384 -8.42 15.58 -0.17
C GLY A 384 -9.27 14.52 -0.85
N ALA A 385 -8.88 14.21 -2.08
CA ALA A 385 -9.69 13.41 -3.02
C ALA A 385 -9.99 11.97 -2.56
N ASN A 386 -9.21 11.40 -1.65
CA ASN A 386 -9.39 10.00 -1.16
C ASN A 386 -9.88 9.93 0.29
N ASP A 387 -10.35 11.05 0.83
CA ASP A 387 -10.74 11.19 2.24
C ASP A 387 -12.04 12.01 2.35
N LEU A 388 -12.07 13.10 3.14
CA LEU A 388 -13.19 14.04 3.16
C LEU A 388 -13.10 14.97 1.93
N ARG A 389 -13.87 14.70 0.89
CA ARG A 389 -13.79 15.39 -0.41
C ARG A 389 -14.30 16.83 -0.39
N GLY A 390 -15.01 17.24 0.66
CA GLY A 390 -15.43 18.63 0.88
C GLY A 390 -14.31 19.58 1.29
N TRP A 391 -13.13 19.06 1.63
CA TRP A 391 -11.96 19.84 2.06
C TRP A 391 -10.71 19.46 1.29
N THR A 392 -9.82 20.42 1.09
CA THR A 392 -8.47 20.15 0.63
C THR A 392 -7.67 19.44 1.72
N ALA A 393 -6.62 18.73 1.34
CA ALA A 393 -5.78 18.05 2.32
C ALA A 393 -5.12 19.08 3.27
N TYR A 394 -5.06 18.73 4.56
CA TYR A 394 -4.50 19.57 5.64
C TYR A 394 -5.26 20.87 5.95
N HIS A 395 -6.50 21.02 5.47
CA HIS A 395 -7.32 22.21 5.73
C HIS A 395 -8.59 21.88 6.52
N PHE A 396 -8.54 20.84 7.36
CA PHE A 396 -9.69 20.44 8.18
C PHE A 396 -9.24 19.83 9.51
N GLY A 397 -9.84 20.27 10.61
CA GLY A 397 -9.56 19.78 11.97
C GLY A 397 -8.16 20.14 12.47
N PRO A 398 -7.77 19.62 13.63
CA PRO A 398 -8.46 18.64 14.48
C PRO A 398 -9.71 19.19 15.19
N GLY A 399 -10.66 18.31 15.48
CA GLY A 399 -11.87 18.64 16.22
C GLY A 399 -12.69 19.75 15.58
N ALA A 400 -12.98 20.80 16.36
CA ALA A 400 -13.70 22.00 15.93
C ALA A 400 -12.79 23.20 15.64
N THR A 401 -11.48 22.96 15.42
CA THR A 401 -10.51 24.03 15.10
C THR A 401 -10.87 24.69 13.78
N SER A 402 -11.03 26.02 13.79
CA SER A 402 -11.26 26.80 12.57
C SER A 402 -10.00 26.99 11.75
N GLU A 403 -10.15 27.33 10.46
CA GLU A 403 -9.03 27.60 9.58
C GLU A 403 -8.20 28.81 10.05
N ASP A 404 -8.87 29.88 10.51
CA ASP A 404 -8.21 31.07 11.07
C ASP A 404 -7.40 30.73 12.33
N LEU A 405 -7.94 29.84 13.17
CA LEU A 405 -7.26 29.39 14.37
C LEU A 405 -6.06 28.49 14.05
N LEU A 406 -6.15 27.66 13.01
CA LEU A 406 -5.00 26.89 12.51
C LEU A 406 -3.88 27.81 12.02
N GLN A 407 -4.23 28.83 11.24
CA GLN A 407 -3.23 29.79 10.72
C GLN A 407 -2.60 30.60 11.85
N SER A 408 -3.39 31.15 12.79
CA SER A 408 -2.89 31.98 13.89
C SER A 408 -2.09 31.19 14.93
N SER A 409 -2.44 29.92 15.16
CA SER A 409 -1.71 29.05 16.08
C SER A 409 -0.46 28.43 15.46
N GLY A 410 -0.37 28.41 14.11
CA GLY A 410 0.68 27.71 13.39
C GLY A 410 0.62 26.17 13.53
N PHE A 411 -0.49 25.61 13.99
CA PHE A 411 -0.65 24.17 14.01
C PHE A 411 -0.89 23.59 12.61
N PHE A 412 -0.29 22.43 12.36
CA PHE A 412 -0.69 21.62 11.20
C PHE A 412 -2.00 20.88 11.48
N SER A 413 -2.82 20.76 10.45
CA SER A 413 -4.00 19.91 10.47
C SER A 413 -3.62 18.42 10.48
N ALA A 414 -3.07 17.97 11.61
CA ALA A 414 -2.67 16.58 11.85
C ALA A 414 -2.95 16.20 13.30
N ALA A 415 -3.42 14.98 13.55
CA ALA A 415 -3.79 14.53 14.86
C ALA A 415 -3.62 13.01 15.06
N PRO A 416 -3.53 12.53 16.32
CA PRO A 416 -3.32 11.12 16.64
C PRO A 416 -4.54 10.22 16.50
N ILE A 417 -5.75 10.76 16.51
CA ILE A 417 -7.00 9.99 16.38
C ILE A 417 -7.66 10.39 15.07
N LYS A 418 -8.12 9.43 14.27
CA LYS A 418 -8.85 9.68 13.01
C LYS A 418 -9.99 8.71 12.82
N LEU A 419 -11.14 9.24 12.44
CA LEU A 419 -12.34 8.48 12.05
C LEU A 419 -12.85 9.02 10.71
N VAL A 420 -13.07 8.14 9.74
CA VAL A 420 -13.71 8.47 8.46
C VAL A 420 -14.73 7.41 8.11
N GLN A 421 -15.90 7.85 7.69
CA GLN A 421 -16.93 7.03 7.08
C GLN A 421 -17.29 7.64 5.73
N SER A 422 -17.22 6.84 4.67
CA SER A 422 -17.59 7.25 3.31
C SER A 422 -18.61 6.30 2.72
N PHE A 423 -19.60 6.85 2.04
CA PHE A 423 -20.57 6.12 1.23
C PHE A 423 -20.54 6.67 -0.19
N GLU A 424 -20.58 5.80 -1.19
CA GLU A 424 -20.59 6.19 -2.59
C GLU A 424 -21.51 5.29 -3.40
N TYR A 425 -22.46 5.89 -4.11
CA TYR A 425 -23.28 5.22 -5.09
C TYR A 425 -22.73 5.50 -6.48
N ARG A 426 -22.24 4.47 -7.16
CA ARG A 426 -21.59 4.49 -8.47
C ARG A 426 -22.55 3.99 -9.53
N PHE A 427 -22.62 4.68 -10.68
CA PHE A 427 -23.46 4.29 -11.80
C PHE A 427 -22.82 4.67 -13.15
N THR A 428 -23.20 3.95 -14.20
CA THR A 428 -22.74 4.24 -15.54
C THR A 428 -23.71 5.25 -16.18
N ILE A 429 -23.17 6.34 -16.73
CA ILE A 429 -23.91 7.33 -17.50
C ILE A 429 -23.93 6.88 -18.96
N GLN A 430 -22.74 6.73 -19.56
CA GLN A 430 -22.59 6.30 -20.95
C GLN A 430 -21.18 5.69 -21.13
N ARG A 431 -21.11 4.46 -21.62
CA ARG A 431 -19.84 3.75 -21.94
C ARG A 431 -18.71 4.00 -20.92
N ALA A 432 -17.75 4.86 -21.28
CA ALA A 432 -16.61 5.23 -20.45
C ALA A 432 -16.93 6.27 -19.36
N ILE A 433 -18.10 6.94 -19.45
CA ILE A 433 -18.48 7.98 -18.50
C ILE A 433 -19.31 7.36 -17.38
N LYS A 434 -18.82 7.49 -16.14
CA LYS A 434 -19.45 7.01 -14.93
C LYS A 434 -19.72 8.18 -13.97
N GLY A 435 -20.84 8.13 -13.27
CA GLY A 435 -21.20 9.06 -12.22
C GLY A 435 -21.10 8.44 -10.84
N ALA A 436 -20.94 9.27 -9.82
CA ALA A 436 -21.13 8.87 -8.44
C ALA A 436 -21.74 9.99 -7.61
N VAL A 437 -22.57 9.60 -6.66
CA VAL A 437 -23.01 10.46 -5.56
C VAL A 437 -22.39 9.94 -4.28
N PHE A 438 -21.91 10.83 -3.45
CA PHE A 438 -21.18 10.43 -2.25
C PHE A 438 -21.58 11.24 -1.02
N LEU A 439 -21.34 10.63 0.14
CA LEU A 439 -21.46 11.23 1.46
C LEU A 439 -20.24 10.80 2.26
N ASP A 440 -19.44 11.77 2.72
CA ASP A 440 -18.31 11.52 3.61
C ASP A 440 -18.55 12.20 4.94
N ALA A 441 -18.18 11.53 6.03
CA ALA A 441 -18.23 12.04 7.38
C ALA A 441 -16.98 11.63 8.15
N GLY A 442 -16.42 12.52 8.95
CA GLY A 442 -15.24 12.17 9.75
C GLY A 442 -14.61 13.35 10.44
N ASN A 443 -13.62 13.06 11.26
CA ASN A 443 -12.73 14.03 11.86
C ASN A 443 -11.47 13.36 12.39
N MET A 444 -10.55 14.17 12.87
CA MET A 444 -9.38 13.77 13.64
C MET A 444 -9.31 14.60 14.91
N TRP A 445 -8.69 14.04 15.96
CA TRP A 445 -8.66 14.68 17.28
C TRP A 445 -7.31 14.50 17.97
N LEU A 446 -6.99 15.43 18.84
CA LEU A 446 -5.96 15.33 19.86
C LEU A 446 -6.47 14.48 21.04
N PHE A 447 -5.57 13.90 21.82
CA PHE A 447 -5.95 13.26 23.07
C PHE A 447 -6.30 14.29 24.13
N ASN A 448 -7.26 13.96 25.00
CA ASN A 448 -7.54 14.73 26.21
C ASN A 448 -6.46 14.43 27.26
N LYS A 449 -5.37 15.20 27.22
CA LYS A 449 -4.24 15.13 28.14
C LYS A 449 -3.51 16.46 28.21
N THR A 450 -2.72 16.65 29.26
CA THR A 450 -1.86 17.81 29.38
C THR A 450 -0.71 17.74 28.37
N TYR A 451 -0.54 18.78 27.58
CA TYR A 451 0.59 18.97 26.68
C TYR A 451 1.63 19.87 27.40
N THR A 452 2.90 19.56 27.23
CA THR A 452 4.00 20.27 27.89
C THR A 452 4.64 21.26 26.92
N GLY A 453 4.88 22.47 27.39
CA GLY A 453 5.47 23.57 26.63
C GLY A 453 4.88 24.92 27.00
N THR A 454 5.47 26.00 26.49
CA THR A 454 4.88 27.33 26.55
C THR A 454 4.06 27.56 25.30
N PHE A 455 2.76 27.68 25.45
CA PHE A 455 1.80 27.87 24.37
C PHE A 455 1.31 29.32 24.33
N THR A 456 1.07 29.83 23.14
CA THR A 456 0.31 31.07 22.96
C THR A 456 -1.17 30.82 23.20
N SER A 457 -1.96 31.86 23.46
CA SER A 457 -3.41 31.73 23.64
C SER A 457 -4.11 31.12 22.42
N ALA A 458 -3.63 31.40 21.20
CA ALA A 458 -4.15 30.77 20.00
C ALA A 458 -3.84 29.25 19.93
N GLN A 459 -2.66 28.86 20.41
CA GLN A 459 -2.29 27.44 20.48
C GLN A 459 -3.09 26.67 21.53
N GLU A 460 -3.31 27.26 22.70
CA GLU A 460 -4.17 26.68 23.75
C GLU A 460 -5.60 26.51 23.26
N ALA A 461 -6.17 27.51 22.60
CA ALA A 461 -7.50 27.44 22.01
C ALA A 461 -7.57 26.37 20.90
N ALA A 462 -6.53 26.20 20.09
CA ALA A 462 -6.49 25.15 19.06
C ALA A 462 -6.39 23.73 19.68
N ILE A 463 -5.64 23.57 20.77
CA ILE A 463 -5.56 22.30 21.51
C ILE A 463 -6.93 21.97 22.11
N GLU A 464 -7.59 22.92 22.75
CA GLU A 464 -8.92 22.73 23.35
C GLU A 464 -9.95 22.36 22.28
N ALA A 465 -10.07 23.15 21.22
CA ALA A 465 -10.98 22.89 20.09
C ALA A 465 -10.70 21.55 19.38
N GLY A 466 -9.44 21.13 19.32
CA GLY A 466 -8.98 19.90 18.69
C GLY A 466 -9.09 18.65 19.56
N THR A 467 -9.41 18.76 20.85
CA THR A 467 -9.38 17.66 21.82
C THR A 467 -10.60 16.75 21.67
N PHE A 468 -10.35 15.42 21.77
CA PHE A 468 -11.40 14.39 21.72
C PHE A 468 -12.20 14.33 23.04
N GLY A 469 -13.53 14.36 22.92
CA GLY A 469 -14.47 14.11 24.01
C GLY A 469 -15.53 13.10 23.59
N TRP A 470 -15.86 12.14 24.47
CA TRP A 470 -16.88 11.13 24.19
C TRP A 470 -18.29 11.72 24.04
N ASP A 471 -18.55 12.84 24.68
CA ASP A 471 -19.80 13.60 24.68
C ASP A 471 -19.93 14.61 23.55
N SER A 472 -18.82 14.89 22.86
CA SER A 472 -18.73 15.98 21.88
C SER A 472 -18.24 15.53 20.48
N PHE A 473 -17.51 14.42 20.36
CA PHE A 473 -16.86 14.01 19.09
C PHE A 473 -17.83 13.94 17.91
N TYR A 474 -19.07 13.47 18.12
CA TYR A 474 -20.08 13.36 17.05
C TYR A 474 -20.61 14.71 16.57
N LYS A 475 -20.54 15.77 17.41
CA LYS A 475 -20.86 17.16 17.05
C LYS A 475 -19.75 17.83 16.27
N GLN A 476 -18.54 17.27 16.35
CA GLN A 476 -17.36 17.78 15.65
C GLN A 476 -17.12 17.08 14.31
N LEU A 477 -17.99 16.17 13.86
CA LEU A 477 -17.84 15.51 12.57
C LEU A 477 -18.01 16.51 11.42
N GLY A 478 -16.99 16.61 10.55
CA GLY A 478 -17.16 17.23 9.26
C GLY A 478 -17.97 16.32 8.35
N ILE A 479 -19.00 16.85 7.71
CA ILE A 479 -19.87 16.10 6.81
C ILE A 479 -19.91 16.81 5.47
N ASN A 480 -19.71 16.08 4.39
CA ASN A 480 -19.85 16.59 3.02
C ASN A 480 -20.59 15.59 2.13
N THR A 481 -21.29 16.12 1.15
CA THR A 481 -21.87 15.34 0.06
C THR A 481 -21.33 15.85 -1.26
N GLY A 482 -21.58 15.14 -2.34
CA GLY A 482 -21.17 15.64 -3.63
C GLY A 482 -21.50 14.70 -4.80
N TYR A 483 -21.15 15.20 -5.97
CA TYR A 483 -21.27 14.49 -7.22
C TYR A 483 -19.90 14.36 -7.85
N GLY A 484 -19.62 13.18 -8.39
CA GLY A 484 -18.35 12.92 -9.05
C GLY A 484 -18.56 12.36 -10.46
N LEU A 485 -17.75 12.86 -11.38
CA LEU A 485 -17.64 12.38 -12.74
C LEU A 485 -16.37 11.56 -12.90
N ARG A 486 -16.47 10.42 -13.57
CA ARG A 486 -15.36 9.51 -13.84
C ARG A 486 -15.30 9.24 -15.33
N TYR A 487 -14.09 9.31 -15.88
CA TYR A 487 -13.79 8.88 -17.23
C TYR A 487 -12.90 7.64 -17.19
N ASP A 488 -13.45 6.52 -17.61
CA ASP A 488 -12.81 5.21 -17.59
C ASP A 488 -12.08 4.96 -18.91
N LEU A 489 -10.76 4.98 -18.87
CA LEU A 489 -9.87 4.76 -20.01
C LEU A 489 -9.45 3.28 -20.13
N GLU A 490 -10.15 2.34 -19.45
CA GLU A 490 -9.85 0.91 -19.35
C GLU A 490 -8.64 0.59 -18.48
N PHE A 491 -7.50 1.25 -18.68
CA PHE A 491 -6.27 1.06 -17.92
C PHE A 491 -6.11 2.01 -16.73
N PHE A 492 -6.79 3.16 -16.73
CA PHE A 492 -6.96 4.02 -15.54
C PHE A 492 -8.24 4.85 -15.62
N ILE A 493 -8.68 5.37 -14.48
CA ILE A 493 -9.87 6.20 -14.35
C ILE A 493 -9.44 7.59 -13.92
N ILE A 494 -9.83 8.62 -14.68
CA ILE A 494 -9.72 10.01 -14.24
C ILE A 494 -11.03 10.38 -13.57
N ARG A 495 -10.97 11.04 -12.42
CA ARG A 495 -12.15 11.50 -11.71
C ARG A 495 -12.06 12.97 -11.30
N ALA A 496 -13.22 13.62 -11.29
CA ALA A 496 -13.44 14.93 -10.73
C ALA A 496 -14.63 14.83 -9.77
N ASP A 497 -14.42 15.13 -8.51
CA ASP A 497 -15.42 15.10 -7.46
C ASP A 497 -15.69 16.52 -6.98
N LEU A 498 -16.92 17.01 -7.13
CA LEU A 498 -17.37 18.28 -6.56
C LEU A 498 -18.04 17.99 -5.21
N GLY A 499 -17.36 18.35 -4.13
CA GLY A 499 -17.83 18.20 -2.76
C GLY A 499 -18.48 19.48 -2.25
N LEU A 500 -19.60 19.36 -1.55
CA LEU A 500 -20.28 20.42 -0.83
C LEU A 500 -20.26 20.09 0.67
N LYS A 501 -19.71 20.98 1.49
CA LYS A 501 -19.76 20.90 2.94
C LYS A 501 -21.20 20.97 3.42
N ILE A 502 -21.62 20.03 4.26
CA ILE A 502 -22.94 20.03 4.93
C ILE A 502 -22.79 20.56 6.35
N HIS A 503 -21.84 19.99 7.10
CA HIS A 503 -21.52 20.36 8.46
C HIS A 503 -20.02 20.60 8.59
N HIS A 504 -19.64 21.80 9.06
CA HIS A 504 -18.27 22.24 9.28
C HIS A 504 -18.11 22.66 10.75
N PRO A 505 -17.54 21.82 11.61
CA PRO A 505 -17.48 22.10 13.05
C PRO A 505 -16.65 23.32 13.44
N GLY A 506 -15.70 23.73 12.59
CA GLY A 506 -14.87 24.95 12.75
C GLY A 506 -15.39 26.14 11.95
N ALA A 507 -16.66 26.22 11.61
CA ALA A 507 -17.22 27.38 10.90
C ALA A 507 -17.19 28.63 11.80
N VAL A 508 -16.69 29.75 11.25
CA VAL A 508 -16.64 31.05 11.94
C VAL A 508 -17.74 31.93 11.38
N ASP A 509 -18.36 32.76 12.25
CA ASP A 509 -19.39 33.74 11.94
C ASP A 509 -20.70 33.19 11.33
N ARG A 510 -20.94 31.89 11.46
CA ARG A 510 -22.17 31.24 10.95
C ARG A 510 -22.43 29.89 11.65
N SER A 511 -23.61 29.31 11.39
CA SER A 511 -23.95 27.96 11.85
C SER A 511 -22.96 26.92 11.32
N ASN A 512 -22.61 25.92 12.13
CA ASN A 512 -21.86 24.76 11.69
C ASN A 512 -22.58 23.95 10.60
N TRP A 513 -23.91 24.04 10.51
CA TRP A 513 -24.71 23.49 9.41
C TRP A 513 -24.69 24.45 8.21
N VAL A 514 -23.54 24.46 7.50
CA VAL A 514 -23.28 25.39 6.41
C VAL A 514 -24.19 25.19 5.20
N ILE A 515 -24.83 24.03 5.10
CA ILE A 515 -25.81 23.71 4.04
C ILE A 515 -27.05 24.63 4.09
N THR A 516 -27.35 25.25 5.23
CA THR A 516 -28.48 26.16 5.36
C THR A 516 -28.28 27.50 4.65
N ALA A 517 -27.01 27.89 4.46
CA ALA A 517 -26.62 29.09 3.71
C ALA A 517 -25.27 28.85 3.02
N PRO A 518 -25.23 28.05 1.95
CA PRO A 518 -23.99 27.64 1.30
C PRO A 518 -23.33 28.83 0.59
N GLN A 519 -22.00 28.88 0.70
CA GLN A 519 -21.14 29.87 0.06
C GLN A 519 -20.17 29.17 -0.90
N LEU A 520 -19.52 29.92 -1.81
CA LEU A 520 -18.55 29.34 -2.75
C LEU A 520 -17.40 28.60 -2.05
N ARG A 521 -16.96 29.06 -0.87
CA ARG A 521 -15.94 28.41 -0.03
C ARG A 521 -16.35 27.05 0.54
N ASP A 522 -17.65 26.70 0.44
CA ASP A 522 -18.17 25.40 0.89
C ASP A 522 -18.07 24.33 -0.18
N PHE A 523 -17.75 24.70 -1.40
CA PHE A 523 -17.52 23.79 -2.50
C PHE A 523 -16.01 23.50 -2.62
N ASN A 524 -15.69 22.26 -2.88
CA ASN A 524 -14.32 21.83 -3.15
C ASN A 524 -14.29 20.90 -4.37
N LEU A 525 -13.43 21.20 -5.33
CA LEU A 525 -13.19 20.36 -6.49
C LEU A 525 -11.97 19.48 -6.23
N ALA A 526 -12.18 18.19 -6.11
CA ALA A 526 -11.13 17.22 -5.90
C ALA A 526 -10.89 16.39 -7.17
N LEU A 527 -9.68 16.48 -7.72
CA LEU A 527 -9.24 15.67 -8.85
C LEU A 527 -8.50 14.43 -8.37
N GLY A 528 -8.63 13.32 -9.07
CA GLY A 528 -7.96 12.09 -8.69
C GLY A 528 -7.87 11.06 -9.81
N ILE A 529 -7.00 10.09 -9.63
CA ILE A 529 -6.86 8.93 -10.50
C ILE A 529 -7.34 7.69 -9.73
N GLY A 530 -8.13 6.85 -10.39
CA GLY A 530 -8.77 5.68 -9.76
C GLY A 530 -10.01 6.04 -8.93
N TYR A 531 -10.58 5.04 -8.26
CA TYR A 531 -11.65 5.24 -7.28
C TYR A 531 -11.05 5.74 -5.96
N PRO A 532 -11.83 6.48 -5.12
CA PRO A 532 -11.32 7.02 -3.85
C PRO A 532 -11.01 5.92 -2.83
N PHE A 533 -11.67 4.79 -2.95
CA PHE A 533 -11.43 3.59 -2.15
C PHE A 533 -11.97 2.35 -2.86
#